data_06a8a92d06aa0338291e39ee3905c773
#
_entry.id   06a8a92d06aa0338291e39ee3905c773
#
_cell.length_a   1.000
_cell.length_b   1.000
_cell.length_c   1.000
_cell.angle_alpha   90.00
_cell.angle_beta   90.00
_cell.angle_gamma   90.00
#
_symmetry.space_group_name_H-M   'P 1'
#
loop_
_entity.id
_entity.type
_entity.pdbx_description
1 polymer ?
#
loop_
_entity_poly.entity_id
_entity_poly.type
_entity_poly.pdbx_seq_one_letter_code
_entity_poly.pdbx_strand_id
1 'polypeptide(L)'
;MKRRFQKERSTGGEAAVQLRSAGQRTFGELERYVPLLDGETALYRVVREAVPVVDAAIGKIIRLSNGVKVYCEDRNAERELGQFLREVPVGRGQHGIYAFLDCYLDSLITCGRAVGEIVPDAVGREIAAVLCADVSQVEVHEGENPLDFYLAGRDECGRSVRLAYQDLLLFTPYNPEADHPYGVSMLRSMPYLTGLLIKIYDAMGKNWERCGNVRFAVVYKPQGEELDRGAAQERAEQIAEEWSRAMQESRNGSVRDFVSVGDVSIKAIGADNQILDSEQPVRQILEQLVAKTGLPPFMLGLNWSSTERMSAQQADMLTSEITALRRTLTPAVERICALWLRLHGYGCRFTVDWEDINLQDEVEEARAALYLQQARKLRVENDEAEEK
;
A
#
# COMPACT_ATOMS: atom_id res chain seq x y z
N MET A 1 -56.48 -37.99 -35.28
CA MET A 1 -55.61 -38.76 -34.39
C MET A 1 -54.87 -37.82 -33.44
N LYS A 2 -55.39 -37.61 -32.23
CA LYS A 2 -54.81 -36.67 -31.23
C LYS A 2 -53.96 -37.51 -30.28
N ARG A 3 -52.58 -37.25 -30.30
CA ARG A 3 -51.68 -37.81 -29.29
C ARG A 3 -51.72 -36.92 -28.06
N ARG A 4 -52.18 -37.49 -26.95
CA ARG A 4 -52.07 -36.94 -25.59
C ARG A 4 -50.62 -37.11 -25.12
N PHE A 5 -49.94 -35.97 -24.78
CA PHE A 5 -48.74 -36.01 -23.99
C PHE A 5 -49.10 -36.12 -22.52
N GLN A 6 -48.69 -37.20 -21.91
CA GLN A 6 -48.68 -37.38 -20.46
C GLN A 6 -47.57 -36.54 -19.85
N LYS A 7 -47.94 -35.71 -18.89
CA LYS A 7 -47.04 -34.89 -18.10
C LYS A 7 -46.56 -35.75 -16.92
N GLU A 8 -45.32 -36.23 -16.99
CA GLU A 8 -44.67 -36.86 -15.84
C GLU A 8 -44.49 -35.81 -14.73
N ARG A 9 -45.02 -36.15 -13.56
CA ARG A 9 -44.76 -35.43 -12.31
C ARG A 9 -43.38 -35.83 -11.82
N SER A 10 -42.38 -34.91 -11.91
CA SER A 10 -41.12 -35.08 -11.22
C SER A 10 -41.33 -34.83 -9.74
N THR A 11 -41.03 -35.84 -8.96
CA THR A 11 -40.89 -35.84 -7.52
C THR A 11 -39.89 -34.83 -7.07
N GLY A 12 -40.21 -34.09 -6.00
CA GLY A 12 -39.43 -32.98 -5.48
C GLY A 12 -37.97 -33.31 -5.16
N GLY A 13 -37.09 -32.70 -5.91
CA GLY A 13 -35.74 -32.49 -5.49
C GLY A 13 -35.70 -31.12 -4.80
N GLU A 14 -35.15 -31.06 -3.62
CA GLU A 14 -34.82 -29.81 -2.94
C GLU A 14 -33.88 -28.99 -3.84
N ALA A 15 -34.44 -27.98 -4.48
CA ALA A 15 -33.63 -27.02 -5.22
C ALA A 15 -32.99 -26.06 -4.21
N ALA A 16 -31.72 -26.31 -3.88
CA ALA A 16 -30.91 -25.33 -3.19
C ALA A 16 -30.73 -24.13 -4.11
N VAL A 17 -31.53 -23.08 -3.90
CA VAL A 17 -31.36 -21.80 -4.58
C VAL A 17 -30.16 -21.12 -3.93
N GLN A 18 -29.02 -21.21 -4.57
CA GLN A 18 -27.87 -20.37 -4.25
C GLN A 18 -28.20 -18.94 -4.67
N LEU A 19 -28.64 -18.13 -3.72
CA LEU A 19 -28.74 -16.68 -3.90
C LEU A 19 -27.31 -16.13 -4.00
N ARG A 20 -26.78 -16.03 -5.21
CA ARG A 20 -25.62 -15.20 -5.51
C ARG A 20 -26.07 -13.76 -5.32
N SER A 21 -25.70 -13.14 -4.20
CA SER A 21 -25.73 -11.70 -4.11
C SER A 21 -24.78 -11.15 -5.17
N ALA A 22 -25.34 -10.49 -6.18
CA ALA A 22 -24.59 -9.68 -7.13
C ALA A 22 -24.09 -8.43 -6.40
N GLY A 23 -23.21 -8.61 -5.43
CA GLY A 23 -22.41 -7.54 -4.87
C GLY A 23 -21.46 -7.05 -5.96
N GLN A 24 -21.47 -5.78 -6.20
CA GLN A 24 -20.56 -5.09 -7.09
C GLN A 24 -19.13 -5.57 -6.77
N ARG A 25 -18.51 -6.34 -7.69
CA ARG A 25 -17.18 -6.88 -7.52
C ARG A 25 -16.17 -5.76 -7.77
N THR A 26 -15.86 -4.98 -6.76
CA THR A 26 -14.81 -3.95 -6.80
C THR A 26 -13.42 -4.54 -7.10
N PHE A 27 -13.24 -5.84 -6.85
CA PHE A 27 -11.98 -6.58 -7.02
C PHE A 27 -12.07 -7.74 -8.01
N GLY A 28 -13.09 -7.79 -8.86
CA GLY A 28 -13.24 -8.84 -9.89
C GLY A 28 -12.10 -8.87 -10.91
N GLU A 29 -11.38 -7.78 -11.07
CA GLU A 29 -10.19 -7.68 -11.93
C GLU A 29 -8.94 -8.32 -11.30
N LEU A 30 -8.88 -8.43 -9.96
CA LEU A 30 -7.78 -9.10 -9.27
C LEU A 30 -7.78 -10.62 -9.42
N GLU A 31 -8.88 -11.23 -9.85
CA GLU A 31 -8.95 -12.68 -10.11
C GLU A 31 -8.27 -13.09 -11.42
N ARG A 32 -8.06 -12.14 -12.32
CA ARG A 32 -7.32 -12.35 -13.57
C ARG A 32 -6.11 -11.42 -13.56
N TYR A 33 -5.03 -11.89 -12.97
CA TYR A 33 -3.74 -11.22 -13.14
C TYR A 33 -3.30 -11.38 -14.59
N VAL A 34 -3.70 -10.43 -15.40
CA VAL A 34 -3.09 -10.18 -16.72
C VAL A 34 -2.36 -8.85 -16.53
N PRO A 35 -1.04 -8.77 -16.79
CA PRO A 35 -0.34 -7.49 -16.78
C PRO A 35 -1.00 -6.57 -17.81
N LEU A 36 -1.78 -5.61 -17.33
CA LEU A 36 -2.38 -4.58 -18.16
C LEU A 36 -1.39 -3.43 -18.23
N LEU A 37 -0.77 -3.24 -19.38
CA LEU A 37 0.26 -2.21 -19.61
C LEU A 37 -0.17 -0.79 -19.23
N ASP A 38 -1.45 -0.46 -19.25
CA ASP A 38 -1.97 0.89 -18.95
C ASP A 38 -2.85 0.98 -17.69
N GLY A 39 -3.31 -0.14 -17.13
CA GLY A 39 -4.15 -0.18 -15.93
C GLY A 39 -3.40 -0.35 -14.61
N GLU A 40 -2.11 -0.68 -14.65
CA GLU A 40 -1.31 -1.03 -13.47
C GLU A 40 -1.19 0.11 -12.47
N THR A 41 -1.04 1.34 -12.93
CA THR A 41 -0.88 2.52 -12.07
C THR A 41 -2.11 2.76 -11.20
N ALA A 42 -3.31 2.64 -11.76
CA ALA A 42 -4.56 2.76 -11.03
C ALA A 42 -4.72 1.61 -10.01
N LEU A 43 -4.37 0.38 -10.41
CA LEU A 43 -4.40 -0.78 -9.53
C LEU A 43 -3.48 -0.63 -8.33
N TYR A 44 -2.25 -0.15 -8.53
CA TYR A 44 -1.30 0.07 -7.43
C TYR A 44 -1.75 1.15 -6.46
N ARG A 45 -2.39 2.21 -6.92
CA ARG A 45 -3.02 3.21 -6.05
C ARG A 45 -4.14 2.60 -5.21
N VAL A 46 -5.01 1.77 -5.81
CA VAL A 46 -6.06 1.03 -5.07
C VAL A 46 -5.47 0.09 -4.03
N VAL A 47 -4.34 -0.59 -4.30
CA VAL A 47 -3.65 -1.45 -3.32
C VAL A 47 -3.21 -0.63 -2.11
N ARG A 48 -2.66 0.56 -2.30
CA ARG A 48 -2.27 1.45 -1.20
C ARG A 48 -3.46 1.91 -0.36
N GLU A 49 -4.54 2.34 -1.02
CA GLU A 49 -5.76 2.79 -0.33
C GLU A 49 -6.43 1.65 0.45
N ALA A 50 -6.43 0.44 -0.11
CA ALA A 50 -7.11 -0.70 0.48
C ALA A 50 -6.35 -1.37 1.63
N VAL A 51 -5.00 -1.26 1.66
CA VAL A 51 -4.17 -1.95 2.64
C VAL A 51 -3.25 -0.96 3.36
N PRO A 52 -3.64 -0.47 4.54
CA PRO A 52 -2.92 0.57 5.29
C PRO A 52 -1.45 0.25 5.57
N VAL A 53 -1.10 -1.03 5.76
CA VAL A 53 0.29 -1.44 6.01
C VAL A 53 1.19 -1.17 4.80
N VAL A 54 0.65 -1.31 3.58
CA VAL A 54 1.38 -1.03 2.34
C VAL A 54 1.61 0.48 2.19
N ASP A 55 0.58 1.29 2.41
CA ASP A 55 0.70 2.75 2.34
C ASP A 55 1.67 3.28 3.40
N ALA A 56 1.58 2.79 4.64
CA ALA A 56 2.51 3.13 5.71
C ALA A 56 3.96 2.76 5.36
N ALA A 57 4.18 1.62 4.71
CA ALA A 57 5.50 1.19 4.28
C ALA A 57 6.09 2.14 3.23
N ILE A 58 5.33 2.48 2.19
CA ILE A 58 5.77 3.42 1.15
C ILE A 58 6.06 4.78 1.76
N GLY A 59 5.19 5.32 2.61
CA GLY A 59 5.41 6.59 3.27
C GLY A 59 6.64 6.61 4.18
N LYS A 60 7.04 5.49 4.78
CA LYS A 60 8.29 5.37 5.54
C LYS A 60 9.52 5.36 4.62
N ILE A 61 9.47 4.59 3.53
CA ILE A 61 10.57 4.54 2.54
C ILE A 61 10.82 5.94 1.96
N ILE A 62 9.77 6.67 1.60
CA ILE A 62 9.88 8.05 1.07
C ILE A 62 10.59 8.94 2.09
N ARG A 63 10.14 8.97 3.34
CA ARG A 63 10.75 9.80 4.38
C ARG A 63 12.20 9.45 4.67
N LEU A 64 12.56 8.17 4.66
CA LEU A 64 13.94 7.72 4.87
C LEU A 64 14.85 8.01 3.66
N SER A 65 14.27 8.06 2.47
CA SER A 65 15.02 8.30 1.23
C SER A 65 15.29 9.77 0.97
N ASN A 66 14.57 10.68 1.61
CA ASN A 66 14.78 12.13 1.49
C ASN A 66 16.04 12.58 2.25
N GLY A 67 16.43 13.84 2.10
CA GLY A 67 17.61 14.39 2.79
C GLY A 67 18.79 14.64 1.85
N VAL A 68 18.55 15.33 0.72
CA VAL A 68 19.59 15.67 -0.26
C VAL A 68 20.36 16.92 0.17
N LYS A 69 21.70 16.91 0.01
CA LYS A 69 22.60 18.04 0.16
C LYS A 69 23.41 18.23 -1.11
N VAL A 70 23.70 19.48 -1.44
CA VAL A 70 24.49 19.80 -2.63
C VAL A 70 25.65 20.68 -2.19
N TYR A 71 26.84 20.28 -2.57
CA TYR A 71 28.07 21.00 -2.30
C TYR A 71 28.67 21.48 -3.61
N CYS A 72 29.13 22.74 -3.65
CA CYS A 72 29.77 23.33 -4.80
C CYS A 72 31.23 23.77 -4.46
N GLU A 73 32.12 23.73 -5.44
CA GLU A 73 33.49 24.28 -5.28
C GLU A 73 33.46 25.80 -4.99
N ASP A 74 32.47 26.50 -5.55
CA ASP A 74 32.27 27.95 -5.30
C ASP A 74 31.21 28.10 -4.17
N ARG A 75 31.64 28.76 -3.08
CA ARG A 75 30.78 29.02 -1.91
C ARG A 75 29.57 29.90 -2.19
N ASN A 76 29.65 30.82 -3.17
CA ASN A 76 28.52 31.66 -3.54
C ASN A 76 27.48 30.85 -4.29
N ALA A 77 27.95 30.05 -5.26
CA ALA A 77 27.11 29.11 -5.98
C ALA A 77 26.39 28.13 -5.01
N GLU A 78 27.11 27.57 -4.03
CA GLU A 78 26.54 26.67 -3.03
C GLU A 78 25.43 27.34 -2.19
N ARG A 79 25.71 28.59 -1.73
CA ARG A 79 24.72 29.34 -0.93
C ARG A 79 23.45 29.65 -1.74
N GLU A 80 23.61 30.15 -2.97
CA GLU A 80 22.50 30.57 -3.83
C GLU A 80 21.72 29.37 -4.34
N LEU A 81 22.40 28.30 -4.77
CA LEU A 81 21.75 27.03 -5.14
C LEU A 81 21.01 26.41 -3.95
N GLY A 82 21.63 26.44 -2.76
CA GLY A 82 20.98 25.97 -1.54
C GLY A 82 19.74 26.78 -1.16
N GLN A 83 19.71 28.08 -1.45
CA GLN A 83 18.52 28.91 -1.29
C GLN A 83 17.45 28.52 -2.32
N PHE A 84 17.80 28.41 -3.61
CA PHE A 84 16.91 27.96 -4.67
C PHE A 84 16.28 26.60 -4.33
N LEU A 85 17.07 25.61 -3.92
CA LEU A 85 16.58 24.27 -3.57
C LEU A 85 15.59 24.28 -2.38
N ARG A 86 15.67 25.26 -1.48
CA ARG A 86 14.67 25.42 -0.39
C ARG A 86 13.40 26.12 -0.81
N GLU A 87 13.49 27.03 -1.78
CA GLU A 87 12.40 27.96 -2.10
C GLU A 87 11.66 27.64 -3.40
N VAL A 88 12.25 26.81 -4.30
CA VAL A 88 11.69 26.51 -5.61
C VAL A 88 10.24 26.00 -5.48
N PRO A 89 9.30 26.57 -6.23
CA PRO A 89 7.92 26.08 -6.27
C PRO A 89 7.86 24.67 -6.87
N VAL A 90 7.15 23.76 -6.22
CA VAL A 90 7.04 22.35 -6.67
C VAL A 90 5.60 21.87 -6.81
N GLY A 91 4.65 22.69 -6.39
CA GLY A 91 3.22 22.40 -6.47
C GLY A 91 2.38 23.53 -5.91
N ARG A 92 1.08 23.31 -5.78
CA ARG A 92 0.16 24.30 -5.21
C ARG A 92 0.44 24.48 -3.71
N GLY A 93 1.16 25.57 -3.37
CA GLY A 93 1.52 25.87 -1.98
C GLY A 93 2.66 25.00 -1.40
N GLN A 94 3.36 24.25 -2.24
CA GLN A 94 4.52 23.45 -1.86
C GLN A 94 5.78 24.02 -2.45
N HIS A 95 6.86 24.06 -1.66
CA HIS A 95 8.14 24.62 -2.02
C HIS A 95 9.28 23.70 -1.57
N GLY A 96 10.38 23.76 -2.28
CA GLY A 96 11.63 23.11 -1.97
C GLY A 96 11.78 21.71 -2.55
N ILE A 97 13.06 21.36 -2.74
CA ILE A 97 13.45 20.09 -3.37
C ILE A 97 12.97 18.87 -2.58
N TYR A 98 12.82 18.97 -1.26
CA TYR A 98 12.33 17.87 -0.43
C TYR A 98 10.88 17.53 -0.76
N ALA A 99 10.01 18.53 -0.94
CA ALA A 99 8.63 18.30 -1.32
C ALA A 99 8.51 17.73 -2.75
N PHE A 100 9.38 18.16 -3.66
CA PHE A 100 9.48 17.55 -4.99
C PHE A 100 9.89 16.08 -4.89
N LEU A 101 10.93 15.77 -4.12
CA LEU A 101 11.42 14.41 -3.96
C LEU A 101 10.40 13.50 -3.31
N ASP A 102 9.62 13.97 -2.34
CA ASP A 102 8.54 13.19 -1.75
C ASP A 102 7.50 12.75 -2.80
N CYS A 103 7.04 13.70 -3.64
CA CYS A 103 6.10 13.42 -4.71
C CYS A 103 6.71 12.53 -5.80
N TYR A 104 7.96 12.79 -6.17
CA TYR A 104 8.67 12.06 -7.20
C TYR A 104 8.95 10.61 -6.78
N LEU A 105 9.36 10.39 -5.53
CA LEU A 105 9.54 9.09 -4.92
C LEU A 105 8.22 8.32 -4.79
N ASP A 106 7.15 9.00 -4.43
CA ASP A 106 5.82 8.37 -4.36
C ASP A 106 5.43 7.76 -5.70
N SER A 107 5.60 8.52 -6.78
CA SER A 107 5.36 8.03 -8.14
C SER A 107 6.34 6.93 -8.53
N LEU A 108 7.63 7.08 -8.21
CA LEU A 108 8.67 6.12 -8.54
C LEU A 108 8.40 4.74 -7.94
N ILE A 109 8.11 4.69 -6.64
CA ILE A 109 7.89 3.43 -5.91
C ILE A 109 6.54 2.82 -6.29
N THR A 110 5.48 3.65 -6.35
CA THR A 110 4.11 3.17 -6.59
C THR A 110 3.90 2.75 -8.04
N CYS A 111 4.40 3.54 -9.00
CA CYS A 111 4.14 3.32 -10.42
C CYS A 111 5.31 2.63 -11.14
N GLY A 112 6.47 2.47 -10.48
CA GLY A 112 7.69 1.93 -11.09
C GLY A 112 8.47 2.95 -11.95
N ARG A 113 7.98 4.16 -12.05
CA ARG A 113 8.62 5.26 -12.77
C ARG A 113 8.16 6.61 -12.23
N ALA A 114 8.99 7.63 -12.38
CA ALA A 114 8.63 8.98 -12.05
C ALA A 114 8.95 9.92 -13.22
N VAL A 115 8.09 10.92 -13.39
CA VAL A 115 8.26 11.97 -14.39
C VAL A 115 8.18 13.32 -13.69
N GLY A 116 9.11 14.20 -14.01
CA GLY A 116 9.13 15.57 -13.54
C GLY A 116 9.35 16.54 -14.71
N GLU A 117 9.06 17.79 -14.47
CA GLU A 117 9.26 18.86 -15.43
C GLU A 117 9.95 20.04 -14.75
N ILE A 118 11.02 20.53 -15.37
CA ILE A 118 11.67 21.78 -14.98
C ILE A 118 11.03 22.89 -15.80
N VAL A 119 10.32 23.80 -15.15
CA VAL A 119 9.60 24.89 -15.79
C VAL A 119 10.46 26.16 -15.75
N PRO A 120 10.95 26.65 -16.91
CA PRO A 120 11.64 27.91 -16.95
C PRO A 120 10.70 29.09 -16.76
N ASP A 121 11.22 30.25 -16.38
CA ASP A 121 10.49 31.50 -16.40
C ASP A 121 10.16 31.94 -17.83
N ALA A 122 9.31 32.95 -17.99
CA ALA A 122 8.86 33.43 -19.30
C ALA A 122 10.00 33.93 -20.22
N VAL A 123 11.15 34.26 -19.64
CA VAL A 123 12.34 34.77 -20.34
C VAL A 123 13.38 33.65 -20.57
N GLY A 124 13.24 32.53 -19.88
CA GLY A 124 14.17 31.40 -19.93
C GLY A 124 15.47 31.65 -19.20
N ARG A 125 15.47 32.53 -18.20
CA ARG A 125 16.68 32.90 -17.41
C ARG A 125 16.75 32.21 -16.06
N GLU A 126 15.60 31.81 -15.54
CA GLU A 126 15.49 31.18 -14.23
C GLU A 126 14.61 29.94 -14.28
N ILE A 127 14.72 29.08 -13.28
CA ILE A 127 13.79 27.96 -13.07
C ILE A 127 12.65 28.52 -12.21
N ALA A 128 11.47 28.64 -12.80
CA ALA A 128 10.27 29.12 -12.13
C ALA A 128 9.63 28.06 -11.22
N ALA A 129 9.71 26.78 -11.60
CA ALA A 129 9.18 25.67 -10.81
C ALA A 129 9.83 24.35 -11.22
N VAL A 130 9.74 23.33 -10.33
CA VAL A 130 10.04 21.94 -10.63
C VAL A 130 8.83 21.12 -10.25
N LEU A 131 8.13 20.57 -11.23
CA LEU A 131 6.84 19.89 -11.03
C LEU A 131 6.97 18.39 -11.17
N CYS A 132 6.20 17.65 -10.39
CA CYS A 132 6.01 16.21 -10.58
C CYS A 132 4.78 15.97 -11.46
N ALA A 133 4.93 15.18 -12.52
CA ALA A 133 3.84 14.86 -13.43
C ALA A 133 3.09 13.60 -12.97
N ASP A 134 1.80 13.53 -13.29
CA ASP A 134 1.04 12.30 -13.12
C ASP A 134 1.46 11.29 -14.20
N VAL A 135 2.13 10.24 -13.74
CA VAL A 135 2.67 9.17 -14.60
C VAL A 135 1.60 8.50 -15.45
N SER A 136 0.35 8.50 -15.02
CA SER A 136 -0.78 7.94 -15.79
C SER A 136 -1.11 8.72 -17.06
N GLN A 137 -0.66 9.99 -17.16
CA GLN A 137 -0.89 10.86 -18.30
C GLN A 137 0.32 10.95 -19.24
N VAL A 138 1.42 10.30 -18.88
CA VAL A 138 2.68 10.36 -19.64
C VAL A 138 3.03 8.98 -20.18
N GLU A 139 3.17 8.90 -21.49
CA GLU A 139 3.62 7.70 -22.21
C GLU A 139 5.10 7.81 -22.53
N VAL A 140 5.80 6.68 -22.46
CA VAL A 140 7.21 6.57 -22.85
C VAL A 140 7.26 5.81 -24.16
N HIS A 141 7.83 6.42 -25.19
CA HIS A 141 7.99 5.84 -26.51
C HIS A 141 9.45 5.65 -26.86
N GLU A 142 9.74 4.59 -27.60
CA GLU A 142 11.08 4.35 -28.16
C GLU A 142 11.41 5.41 -29.21
N GLY A 143 12.68 5.85 -29.22
CA GLY A 143 13.21 6.75 -30.22
C GLY A 143 13.67 6.03 -31.50
N GLU A 144 14.46 6.75 -32.31
CA GLU A 144 15.04 6.17 -33.53
C GLU A 144 16.12 5.12 -33.24
N ASN A 145 16.82 5.25 -32.12
CA ASN A 145 17.80 4.29 -31.63
C ASN A 145 17.27 3.53 -30.42
N PRO A 146 17.70 2.30 -30.15
CA PRO A 146 17.27 1.52 -28.99
C PRO A 146 17.60 2.15 -27.62
N LEU A 147 18.51 3.13 -27.60
CA LEU A 147 18.90 3.87 -26.38
C LEU A 147 18.11 5.18 -26.22
N ASP A 148 17.41 5.62 -27.27
CA ASP A 148 16.66 6.85 -27.29
C ASP A 148 15.22 6.59 -26.91
N PHE A 149 14.65 7.46 -26.10
CA PHE A 149 13.23 7.48 -25.81
C PHE A 149 12.73 8.91 -25.77
N TYR A 150 11.42 9.08 -25.90
CA TYR A 150 10.77 10.37 -25.69
C TYR A 150 9.50 10.21 -24.89
N LEU A 151 9.14 11.27 -24.18
CA LEU A 151 7.92 11.35 -23.41
C LEU A 151 6.82 11.99 -24.25
N ALA A 152 5.63 11.40 -24.21
CA ALA A 152 4.43 11.89 -24.87
C ALA A 152 3.30 12.04 -23.87
N GLY A 153 2.43 12.99 -24.10
CA GLY A 153 1.18 13.18 -23.37
C GLY A 153 0.00 12.88 -24.26
N ARG A 154 -1.21 12.87 -23.71
CA ARG A 154 -2.45 12.73 -24.47
C ARG A 154 -3.09 14.11 -24.72
N ASP A 155 -3.45 14.38 -25.97
CA ASP A 155 -4.22 15.57 -26.32
C ASP A 155 -5.71 15.44 -25.88
N GLU A 156 -6.48 16.50 -26.05
CA GLU A 156 -7.93 16.52 -25.75
C GLU A 156 -8.71 15.45 -26.53
N CYS A 157 -8.17 14.96 -27.63
CA CYS A 157 -8.75 13.90 -28.46
C CYS A 157 -8.23 12.50 -28.05
N GLY A 158 -7.41 12.40 -27.01
CA GLY A 158 -6.83 11.14 -26.53
C GLY A 158 -5.67 10.59 -27.39
N ARG A 159 -5.13 11.38 -28.35
CA ARG A 159 -4.00 10.98 -29.19
C ARG A 159 -2.69 11.26 -28.46
N SER A 160 -1.74 10.33 -28.60
CA SER A 160 -0.38 10.51 -28.09
C SER A 160 0.35 11.61 -28.86
N VAL A 161 0.82 12.62 -28.17
CA VAL A 161 1.57 13.76 -28.71
C VAL A 161 2.87 13.91 -27.96
N ARG A 162 3.98 13.94 -28.71
CA ARG A 162 5.30 14.16 -28.13
C ARG A 162 5.33 15.47 -27.35
N LEU A 163 5.75 15.42 -26.08
CA LEU A 163 5.88 16.60 -25.26
C LEU A 163 6.99 17.51 -25.81
N ALA A 164 6.76 18.83 -25.72
CA ALA A 164 7.78 19.80 -26.06
C ALA A 164 8.92 19.78 -25.02
N TYR A 165 10.08 20.27 -25.40
CA TYR A 165 11.22 20.48 -24.50
C TYR A 165 11.62 19.23 -23.69
N GLN A 166 11.83 18.10 -24.37
CA GLN A 166 12.26 16.82 -23.77
C GLN A 166 13.46 16.99 -22.81
N ASP A 167 14.30 17.98 -23.06
CA ASP A 167 15.48 18.30 -22.22
C ASP A 167 15.11 18.90 -20.85
N LEU A 168 13.91 19.40 -20.66
CA LEU A 168 13.39 19.91 -19.40
C LEU A 168 12.58 18.84 -18.63
N LEU A 169 12.37 17.68 -19.23
CA LEU A 169 11.68 16.57 -18.59
C LEU A 169 12.67 15.69 -17.84
N LEU A 170 12.27 15.31 -16.64
CA LEU A 170 12.97 14.35 -15.81
C LEU A 170 12.24 13.00 -15.92
N PHE A 171 12.99 11.93 -16.20
CA PHE A 171 12.45 10.59 -16.22
C PHE A 171 13.36 9.65 -15.45
N THR A 172 12.79 8.90 -14.52
CA THR A 172 13.52 7.93 -13.71
C THR A 172 12.74 6.62 -13.68
N PRO A 173 13.28 5.51 -14.21
CA PRO A 173 12.73 4.18 -14.04
C PRO A 173 13.15 3.59 -12.69
N TYR A 174 12.27 2.82 -12.06
CA TYR A 174 12.55 2.04 -10.86
C TYR A 174 12.73 0.56 -11.23
N ASN A 175 13.81 -0.05 -10.80
CA ASN A 175 14.15 -1.45 -11.05
C ASN A 175 13.83 -1.90 -12.49
N PRO A 176 14.42 -1.26 -13.53
CA PRO A 176 14.16 -1.64 -14.90
C PRO A 176 14.60 -3.08 -15.19
N GLU A 177 13.75 -3.83 -15.89
CA GLU A 177 14.02 -5.18 -16.36
C GLU A 177 14.23 -5.16 -17.90
N ALA A 178 14.83 -6.19 -18.47
CA ALA A 178 15.13 -6.23 -19.90
C ALA A 178 13.86 -6.15 -20.78
N ASP A 179 12.76 -6.72 -20.30
CA ASP A 179 11.43 -6.70 -20.92
C ASP A 179 10.56 -5.53 -20.42
N HIS A 180 11.00 -4.83 -19.37
CA HIS A 180 10.34 -3.64 -18.79
C HIS A 180 11.34 -2.50 -18.56
N PRO A 181 11.95 -1.93 -19.61
CA PRO A 181 13.03 -0.95 -19.49
C PRO A 181 12.59 0.37 -18.88
N TYR A 182 11.30 0.66 -18.88
CA TYR A 182 10.74 1.90 -18.32
C TYR A 182 10.36 1.81 -16.84
N GLY A 183 10.77 0.71 -16.19
CA GLY A 183 10.65 0.51 -14.76
C GLY A 183 9.50 -0.38 -14.34
N VAL A 184 9.64 -0.94 -13.14
CA VAL A 184 8.72 -1.91 -12.54
C VAL A 184 8.34 -1.45 -11.14
N SER A 185 7.04 -1.37 -10.84
CA SER A 185 6.55 -0.98 -9.52
C SER A 185 7.01 -1.94 -8.43
N MET A 186 7.31 -1.39 -7.25
CA MET A 186 7.50 -2.18 -6.04
C MET A 186 6.25 -3.02 -5.72
N LEU A 187 5.08 -2.56 -6.09
CA LEU A 187 3.79 -3.18 -5.80
C LEU A 187 3.38 -4.29 -6.76
N ARG A 188 4.19 -4.59 -7.80
CA ARG A 188 3.85 -5.52 -8.90
C ARG A 188 3.30 -6.88 -8.43
N SER A 189 3.81 -7.44 -7.35
CA SER A 189 3.37 -8.75 -6.82
C SER A 189 2.32 -8.66 -5.72
N MET A 190 1.95 -7.46 -5.27
CA MET A 190 1.04 -7.27 -4.14
C MET A 190 -0.47 -7.41 -4.46
N PRO A 191 -0.98 -7.11 -5.66
CA PRO A 191 -2.42 -7.10 -5.91
C PRO A 191 -3.13 -8.41 -5.56
N TYR A 192 -2.52 -9.55 -5.88
CA TYR A 192 -3.08 -10.87 -5.56
C TYR A 192 -3.19 -11.10 -4.04
N LEU A 193 -2.10 -10.84 -3.31
CA LEU A 193 -2.06 -11.02 -1.86
C LEU A 193 -3.01 -10.06 -1.14
N THR A 194 -3.07 -8.82 -1.61
CA THR A 194 -3.98 -7.79 -1.13
C THR A 194 -5.44 -8.22 -1.32
N GLY A 195 -5.79 -8.73 -2.51
CA GLY A 195 -7.12 -9.23 -2.78
C GLY A 195 -7.50 -10.41 -1.90
N LEU A 196 -6.56 -11.30 -1.60
CA LEU A 196 -6.78 -12.41 -0.68
C LEU A 196 -6.99 -11.92 0.77
N LEU A 197 -6.17 -10.96 1.22
CA LEU A 197 -6.30 -10.36 2.56
C LEU A 197 -7.67 -9.70 2.76
N ILE A 198 -8.13 -8.92 1.78
CA ILE A 198 -9.45 -8.28 1.82
C ILE A 198 -10.58 -9.32 1.87
N LYS A 199 -10.48 -10.41 1.11
CA LYS A 199 -11.47 -11.51 1.16
C LYS A 199 -11.52 -12.15 2.55
N ILE A 200 -10.38 -12.31 3.22
CA ILE A 200 -10.33 -12.84 4.59
C ILE A 200 -11.01 -11.87 5.56
N TYR A 201 -10.70 -10.58 5.49
CA TYR A 201 -11.33 -9.57 6.35
C TYR A 201 -12.85 -9.46 6.12
N ASP A 202 -13.30 -9.53 4.87
CA ASP A 202 -14.73 -9.56 4.55
C ASP A 202 -15.42 -10.81 5.14
N ALA A 203 -14.78 -11.98 5.04
CA ALA A 203 -15.27 -13.20 5.65
C ALA A 203 -15.31 -13.13 7.19
N MET A 204 -14.27 -12.53 7.80
CA MET A 204 -14.24 -12.26 9.24
C MET A 204 -15.40 -11.34 9.65
N GLY A 205 -15.59 -10.22 8.95
CA GLY A 205 -16.69 -9.29 9.21
C GLY A 205 -18.05 -9.98 9.15
N LYS A 206 -18.32 -10.78 8.12
CA LYS A 206 -19.55 -11.57 7.98
C LYS A 206 -19.72 -12.61 9.08
N ASN A 207 -18.63 -13.22 9.54
CA ASN A 207 -18.69 -14.16 10.67
C ASN A 207 -19.02 -13.45 11.98
N TRP A 208 -18.43 -12.28 12.23
CA TRP A 208 -18.76 -11.44 13.39
C TRP A 208 -20.21 -10.99 13.38
N GLU A 209 -20.74 -10.57 12.24
CA GLU A 209 -22.17 -10.23 12.09
C GLU A 209 -23.07 -11.43 12.38
N ARG A 210 -22.69 -12.65 11.94
CA ARG A 210 -23.45 -13.88 12.22
C ARG A 210 -23.39 -14.25 13.70
N CYS A 211 -22.23 -14.16 14.33
CA CYS A 211 -22.07 -14.47 15.75
C CYS A 211 -22.73 -13.42 16.64
N GLY A 212 -22.69 -12.13 16.26
CA GLY A 212 -23.35 -11.04 16.96
C GLY A 212 -24.88 -11.06 16.86
N ASN A 213 -25.42 -11.60 15.76
CA ASN A 213 -26.85 -11.76 15.53
C ASN A 213 -27.26 -13.19 15.87
N VAL A 214 -27.25 -13.53 17.15
CA VAL A 214 -27.72 -14.84 17.62
C VAL A 214 -29.17 -15.03 17.20
N ARG A 215 -29.43 -16.06 16.40
CA ARG A 215 -30.78 -16.48 16.00
C ARG A 215 -31.21 -17.57 16.92
N PHE A 216 -32.48 -17.53 17.34
CA PHE A 216 -33.05 -18.55 18.19
C PHE A 216 -34.11 -19.36 17.41
N ALA A 217 -34.04 -20.68 17.45
CA ALA A 217 -35.12 -21.54 17.07
C ALA A 217 -35.92 -21.88 18.31
N VAL A 218 -37.11 -21.40 18.35
CA VAL A 218 -38.08 -21.74 19.40
C VAL A 218 -38.96 -22.88 18.88
N VAL A 219 -38.86 -24.06 19.48
CA VAL A 219 -39.62 -25.24 19.10
C VAL A 219 -40.61 -25.54 20.21
N TYR A 220 -41.88 -25.45 19.90
CA TYR A 220 -42.98 -25.86 20.78
C TYR A 220 -43.40 -27.28 20.43
N LYS A 221 -43.40 -28.19 21.41
CA LYS A 221 -43.91 -29.54 21.27
C LYS A 221 -45.23 -29.64 22.05
N PRO A 222 -46.38 -29.78 21.36
CA PRO A 222 -47.64 -29.94 22.05
C PRO A 222 -47.71 -31.30 22.76
N GLN A 223 -48.23 -31.33 24.00
CA GLN A 223 -48.45 -32.53 24.79
C GLN A 223 -49.90 -32.97 24.64
N GLY A 224 -50.13 -34.18 24.18
CA GLY A 224 -51.45 -34.81 24.11
C GLY A 224 -51.69 -35.65 22.82
N GLU A 225 -52.44 -36.72 22.91
CA GLU A 225 -52.72 -37.64 21.79
C GLU A 225 -53.85 -37.16 20.83
N GLU A 226 -54.66 -36.18 21.24
CA GLU A 226 -55.67 -35.54 20.37
C GLU A 226 -55.32 -34.06 20.15
N LEU A 227 -54.53 -33.81 19.19
CA LEU A 227 -54.12 -32.46 18.85
C LEU A 227 -55.12 -31.79 17.91
N ASP A 228 -55.85 -30.81 18.45
CA ASP A 228 -56.44 -29.79 17.61
C ASP A 228 -55.31 -28.93 16.99
N ARG A 229 -55.04 -29.18 15.70
CA ARG A 229 -53.99 -28.49 14.97
C ARG A 229 -54.15 -26.96 15.00
N GLY A 230 -55.38 -26.47 15.13
CA GLY A 230 -55.69 -25.05 15.28
C GLY A 230 -55.15 -24.46 16.58
N ALA A 231 -55.40 -25.13 17.69
CA ALA A 231 -54.94 -24.70 19.02
C ALA A 231 -53.40 -24.74 19.14
N ALA A 232 -52.75 -25.71 18.51
CA ALA A 232 -51.30 -25.81 18.47
C ALA A 232 -50.64 -24.65 17.64
N GLN A 233 -51.29 -24.28 16.56
CA GLN A 233 -50.81 -23.16 15.72
C GLN A 233 -51.01 -21.83 16.41
N GLU A 234 -52.16 -21.54 17.02
CA GLU A 234 -52.41 -20.32 17.79
C GLU A 234 -51.40 -20.18 18.95
N ARG A 235 -51.04 -21.28 19.60
CA ARG A 235 -50.06 -21.26 20.69
C ARG A 235 -48.65 -20.96 20.16
N ALA A 236 -48.27 -21.51 19.03
CA ALA A 236 -46.99 -21.21 18.38
C ALA A 236 -46.91 -19.75 17.94
N GLU A 237 -47.98 -19.17 17.43
CA GLU A 237 -48.06 -17.76 17.05
C GLU A 237 -47.94 -16.83 18.28
N GLN A 238 -48.60 -17.13 19.40
CA GLN A 238 -48.48 -16.41 20.65
C GLN A 238 -47.03 -16.42 21.17
N ILE A 239 -46.37 -17.58 21.17
CA ILE A 239 -44.98 -17.72 21.59
C ILE A 239 -44.06 -16.91 20.68
N ALA A 240 -44.30 -16.92 19.37
CA ALA A 240 -43.52 -16.15 18.41
C ALA A 240 -43.66 -14.63 18.62
N GLU A 241 -44.88 -14.15 18.91
CA GLU A 241 -45.13 -12.75 19.20
C GLU A 241 -44.45 -12.29 20.50
N GLU A 242 -44.59 -13.06 21.59
CA GLU A 242 -43.96 -12.74 22.88
C GLU A 242 -42.44 -12.77 22.77
N TRP A 243 -41.88 -13.73 22.04
CA TRP A 243 -40.44 -13.82 21.76
C TRP A 243 -39.95 -12.60 20.97
N SER A 244 -40.72 -12.23 19.93
CA SER A 244 -40.37 -11.04 19.13
C SER A 244 -40.33 -9.75 19.94
N ARG A 245 -41.31 -9.57 20.86
CA ARG A 245 -41.37 -8.44 21.78
C ARG A 245 -40.18 -8.43 22.75
N ALA A 246 -39.89 -9.59 23.36
CA ALA A 246 -38.73 -9.72 24.27
C ALA A 246 -37.41 -9.42 23.56
N MET A 247 -37.24 -9.81 22.31
CA MET A 247 -36.04 -9.50 21.50
C MET A 247 -35.94 -8.01 21.14
N GLN A 248 -37.06 -7.35 20.84
CA GLN A 248 -37.08 -5.91 20.61
C GLN A 248 -36.74 -5.11 21.86
N GLU A 249 -37.29 -5.51 23.02
CA GLU A 249 -36.98 -4.87 24.31
C GLU A 249 -35.50 -5.07 24.70
N SER A 250 -34.95 -6.26 24.47
CA SER A 250 -33.53 -6.56 24.70
C SER A 250 -32.60 -5.70 23.84
N ARG A 251 -32.95 -5.39 22.59
CA ARG A 251 -32.20 -4.44 21.75
C ARG A 251 -32.20 -3.02 22.28
N ASN A 252 -33.23 -2.66 23.05
CA ASN A 252 -33.36 -1.35 23.70
C ASN A 252 -32.74 -1.32 25.11
N GLY A 253 -31.98 -2.36 25.49
CA GLY A 253 -31.26 -2.45 26.75
C GLY A 253 -32.08 -2.95 27.95
N SER A 254 -33.32 -3.42 27.73
CA SER A 254 -34.16 -4.02 28.76
C SER A 254 -34.13 -5.55 28.66
N VAL A 255 -33.59 -6.23 29.66
CA VAL A 255 -33.55 -7.70 29.71
C VAL A 255 -34.87 -8.22 30.31
N ARG A 256 -35.61 -9.04 29.58
CA ARG A 256 -36.84 -9.66 30.05
C ARG A 256 -36.72 -11.15 29.99
N ASP A 257 -37.05 -11.83 31.07
CA ASP A 257 -37.07 -13.29 31.10
C ASP A 257 -38.30 -13.84 30.33
N PHE A 258 -38.03 -14.85 29.52
CA PHE A 258 -39.10 -15.55 28.78
C PHE A 258 -39.63 -16.70 29.65
N VAL A 259 -40.91 -16.62 30.00
CA VAL A 259 -41.62 -17.66 30.75
C VAL A 259 -42.71 -18.29 29.88
N SER A 260 -42.60 -19.57 29.62
CA SER A 260 -43.59 -20.32 28.85
C SER A 260 -44.15 -21.49 29.63
N VAL A 261 -45.44 -21.77 29.43
CA VAL A 261 -46.10 -22.94 29.96
C VAL A 261 -46.23 -23.96 28.83
N GLY A 262 -45.50 -25.09 28.93
CA GLY A 262 -45.46 -26.17 27.95
C GLY A 262 -44.02 -26.61 27.64
N ASP A 263 -43.86 -27.64 26.78
CA ASP A 263 -42.54 -28.13 26.35
C ASP A 263 -42.01 -27.24 25.24
N VAL A 264 -41.27 -26.18 25.63
CA VAL A 264 -40.62 -25.23 24.72
C VAL A 264 -39.14 -25.46 24.78
N SER A 265 -38.54 -25.77 23.66
CA SER A 265 -37.08 -25.88 23.50
C SER A 265 -36.54 -24.68 22.72
N ILE A 266 -35.63 -23.94 23.32
CA ILE A 266 -34.96 -22.80 22.69
C ILE A 266 -33.53 -23.23 22.33
N LYS A 267 -33.20 -23.21 21.06
CA LYS A 267 -31.86 -23.49 20.56
C LYS A 267 -31.29 -22.21 19.91
N ALA A 268 -30.14 -21.79 20.36
CA ALA A 268 -29.40 -20.74 19.65
C ALA A 268 -28.86 -21.34 18.34
N ILE A 269 -29.23 -20.73 17.20
CA ILE A 269 -28.73 -21.13 15.89
C ILE A 269 -27.62 -20.18 15.52
N GLY A 270 -26.44 -20.72 15.20
CA GLY A 270 -25.27 -19.93 14.78
C GLY A 270 -24.24 -19.67 15.87
N ALA A 271 -24.54 -19.99 17.15
CA ALA A 271 -23.56 -19.88 18.23
C ALA A 271 -22.54 -21.04 18.27
N ASP A 272 -22.84 -22.16 17.64
CA ASP A 272 -21.96 -23.35 17.58
C ASP A 272 -20.95 -23.29 16.43
N ASN A 273 -21.00 -22.28 15.56
CA ASN A 273 -20.02 -22.09 14.50
C ASN A 273 -18.75 -21.53 15.12
N GLN A 274 -17.74 -22.37 15.24
CA GLN A 274 -16.38 -21.94 15.53
C GLN A 274 -15.98 -20.83 14.56
N ILE A 275 -15.62 -19.67 15.08
CA ILE A 275 -14.98 -18.62 14.29
C ILE A 275 -13.70 -19.26 13.76
N LEU A 276 -13.58 -19.37 12.44
CA LEU A 276 -12.37 -19.88 11.79
C LEU A 276 -11.19 -19.02 12.29
N ASP A 277 -10.18 -19.69 12.82
CA ASP A 277 -8.93 -19.04 13.18
C ASP A 277 -8.30 -18.45 11.91
N SER A 278 -8.40 -17.15 11.78
CA SER A 278 -7.88 -16.38 10.65
C SER A 278 -6.53 -15.71 10.95
N GLU A 279 -6.01 -15.87 12.16
CA GLU A 279 -4.74 -15.24 12.58
C GLU A 279 -3.57 -15.73 11.72
N GLN A 280 -3.44 -17.03 11.56
CA GLN A 280 -2.35 -17.65 10.79
C GLN A 280 -2.35 -17.21 9.30
N PRO A 281 -3.45 -17.33 8.54
CA PRO A 281 -3.45 -16.91 7.14
C PRO A 281 -3.25 -15.41 6.97
N VAL A 282 -3.83 -14.57 7.83
CA VAL A 282 -3.63 -13.12 7.81
C VAL A 282 -2.16 -12.79 8.07
N ARG A 283 -1.55 -13.41 9.07
CA ARG A 283 -0.15 -13.22 9.40
C ARG A 283 0.77 -13.59 8.24
N GLN A 284 0.56 -14.75 7.61
CA GLN A 284 1.36 -15.19 6.46
C GLN A 284 1.28 -14.23 5.27
N ILE A 285 0.10 -13.67 5.00
CA ILE A 285 -0.06 -12.68 3.92
C ILE A 285 0.66 -11.38 4.30
N LEU A 286 0.50 -10.89 5.52
CA LEU A 286 1.19 -9.69 6.00
C LEU A 286 2.72 -9.87 5.97
N GLU A 287 3.24 -11.03 6.34
CA GLU A 287 4.67 -11.35 6.26
C GLU A 287 5.19 -11.22 4.81
N GLN A 288 4.46 -11.69 3.82
CA GLN A 288 4.85 -11.57 2.42
C GLN A 288 4.75 -10.11 1.91
N LEU A 289 3.70 -9.37 2.30
CA LEU A 289 3.56 -7.96 1.96
C LEU A 289 4.70 -7.13 2.54
N VAL A 290 5.04 -7.36 3.80
CA VAL A 290 6.14 -6.67 4.49
C VAL A 290 7.49 -7.05 3.90
N ALA A 291 7.73 -8.35 3.65
CA ALA A 291 8.96 -8.81 3.01
C ALA A 291 9.20 -8.16 1.65
N LYS A 292 8.13 -7.91 0.86
CA LYS A 292 8.23 -7.23 -0.43
C LYS A 292 8.66 -5.76 -0.30
N THR A 293 8.36 -5.10 0.83
CA THR A 293 8.76 -3.71 1.05
C THR A 293 10.20 -3.54 1.50
N GLY A 294 10.85 -4.61 1.96
CA GLY A 294 12.18 -4.58 2.55
C GLY A 294 12.25 -3.89 3.92
N LEU A 295 11.12 -3.43 4.46
CA LEU A 295 11.08 -2.78 5.78
C LEU A 295 11.05 -3.82 6.91
N PRO A 296 11.78 -3.58 8.00
CA PRO A 296 11.63 -4.37 9.22
C PRO A 296 10.21 -4.31 9.77
N PRO A 297 9.61 -5.43 10.20
CA PRO A 297 8.23 -5.48 10.69
C PRO A 297 7.94 -4.51 11.83
N PHE A 298 8.88 -4.31 12.75
CA PHE A 298 8.73 -3.40 13.88
C PHE A 298 8.48 -1.94 13.44
N MET A 299 9.03 -1.53 12.32
CA MET A 299 8.79 -0.19 11.76
C MET A 299 7.34 0.02 11.32
N LEU A 300 6.61 -1.06 11.04
CA LEU A 300 5.20 -1.05 10.68
C LEU A 300 4.28 -1.33 11.87
N GLY A 301 4.83 -1.40 13.09
CA GLY A 301 4.08 -1.70 14.30
C GLY A 301 3.71 -3.19 14.45
N LEU A 302 4.35 -4.07 13.69
CA LEU A 302 4.12 -5.50 13.74
C LEU A 302 5.13 -6.16 14.71
N ASN A 303 4.63 -6.62 15.85
CA ASN A 303 5.44 -7.26 16.89
C ASN A 303 5.64 -8.76 16.58
N TRP A 304 6.42 -9.04 15.55
CA TRP A 304 6.91 -10.41 15.32
C TRP A 304 8.21 -10.57 16.10
N SER A 305 8.34 -11.69 16.82
CA SER A 305 9.48 -11.95 17.70
C SER A 305 10.81 -11.78 16.94
N SER A 306 11.51 -10.69 17.18
CA SER A 306 12.85 -10.41 16.68
C SER A 306 13.79 -10.21 17.88
N THR A 307 15.03 -10.69 17.75
CA THR A 307 16.08 -10.38 18.70
C THR A 307 16.69 -9.02 18.36
N GLU A 308 17.26 -8.32 19.34
CA GLU A 308 17.95 -7.04 19.15
C GLU A 308 18.98 -7.10 18.01
N ARG A 309 19.77 -8.18 17.97
CA ARG A 309 20.74 -8.42 16.90
C ARG A 309 20.11 -8.54 15.51
N MET A 310 18.96 -9.20 15.39
CA MET A 310 18.22 -9.28 14.11
C MET A 310 17.70 -7.92 13.69
N SER A 311 17.22 -7.12 14.64
CA SER A 311 16.72 -5.76 14.34
C SER A 311 17.85 -4.85 13.84
N ALA A 312 19.05 -4.92 14.41
CA ALA A 312 20.22 -4.19 13.94
C ALA A 312 20.62 -4.60 12.51
N GLN A 313 20.68 -5.91 12.23
CA GLN A 313 20.98 -6.41 10.89
C GLN A 313 19.93 -6.00 9.85
N GLN A 314 18.66 -5.97 10.22
CA GLN A 314 17.58 -5.51 9.34
C GLN A 314 17.69 -4.00 9.08
N ALA A 315 18.11 -3.20 10.06
CA ALA A 315 18.37 -1.77 9.89
C ALA A 315 19.51 -1.51 8.90
N ASP A 316 20.62 -2.28 8.99
CA ASP A 316 21.75 -2.17 8.06
C ASP A 316 21.33 -2.53 6.62
N MET A 317 20.55 -3.59 6.45
CA MET A 317 20.01 -3.98 5.14
C MET A 317 19.11 -2.88 4.56
N LEU A 318 18.21 -2.31 5.37
CA LEU A 318 17.34 -1.21 4.96
C LEU A 318 18.16 0.02 4.54
N THR A 319 19.20 0.37 5.29
CA THR A 319 20.10 1.48 4.92
C THR A 319 20.73 1.27 3.54
N SER A 320 21.12 0.03 3.23
CA SER A 320 21.64 -0.33 1.91
C SER A 320 20.59 -0.16 0.80
N GLU A 321 19.35 -0.62 1.02
CA GLU A 321 18.24 -0.47 0.08
C GLU A 321 17.88 1.00 -0.18
N ILE A 322 17.80 1.81 0.89
CA ILE A 322 17.54 3.25 0.76
C ILE A 322 18.69 3.95 0.02
N THR A 323 19.94 3.55 0.27
CA THR A 323 21.10 4.08 -0.46
C THR A 323 21.03 3.74 -1.95
N ALA A 324 20.60 2.54 -2.31
CA ALA A 324 20.37 2.15 -3.70
C ALA A 324 19.26 3.00 -4.36
N LEU A 325 18.17 3.26 -3.65
CA LEU A 325 17.08 4.12 -4.13
C LEU A 325 17.55 5.57 -4.34
N ARG A 326 18.36 6.12 -3.41
CA ARG A 326 18.96 7.46 -3.54
C ARG A 326 19.85 7.60 -4.78
N ARG A 327 20.64 6.56 -5.11
CA ARG A 327 21.44 6.53 -6.35
C ARG A 327 20.58 6.63 -7.61
N THR A 328 19.39 6.06 -7.60
CA THR A 328 18.43 6.16 -8.71
C THR A 328 17.88 7.58 -8.86
N LEU A 329 17.78 8.35 -7.78
CA LEU A 329 17.30 9.75 -7.78
C LEU A 329 18.37 10.76 -8.10
N THR A 330 19.63 10.48 -7.78
CA THR A 330 20.76 11.41 -7.92
C THR A 330 20.82 12.08 -9.30
N PRO A 331 20.66 11.37 -10.44
CA PRO A 331 20.71 12.00 -11.77
C PRO A 331 19.62 13.06 -11.99
N ALA A 332 18.43 12.87 -11.40
CA ALA A 332 17.35 13.87 -11.53
C ALA A 332 17.70 15.14 -10.76
N VAL A 333 18.24 15.03 -9.55
CA VAL A 333 18.70 16.16 -8.74
C VAL A 333 19.87 16.85 -9.42
N GLU A 334 20.87 16.11 -9.89
CA GLU A 334 22.02 16.64 -10.62
C GLU A 334 21.60 17.46 -11.85
N ARG A 335 20.57 16.99 -12.58
CA ARG A 335 20.07 17.71 -13.76
C ARG A 335 19.43 19.05 -13.39
N ILE A 336 18.64 19.11 -12.30
CA ILE A 336 18.08 20.36 -11.78
C ILE A 336 19.20 21.32 -11.38
N CYS A 337 20.17 20.85 -10.60
CA CYS A 337 21.30 21.67 -10.12
C CYS A 337 22.18 22.16 -11.28
N ALA A 338 22.52 21.28 -12.23
CA ALA A 338 23.33 21.63 -13.38
C ALA A 338 22.67 22.69 -14.27
N LEU A 339 21.35 22.58 -14.48
CA LEU A 339 20.62 23.58 -15.25
C LEU A 339 20.60 24.92 -14.53
N TRP A 340 20.29 24.92 -13.23
CA TRP A 340 20.29 26.14 -12.42
C TRP A 340 21.64 26.85 -12.43
N LEU A 341 22.74 26.11 -12.19
CA LEU A 341 24.12 26.68 -12.22
C LEU A 341 24.48 27.32 -13.57
N ARG A 342 24.09 26.64 -14.68
CA ARG A 342 24.33 27.18 -16.04
C ARG A 342 23.55 28.48 -16.27
N LEU A 343 22.31 28.57 -15.85
CA LEU A 343 21.47 29.75 -16.00
C LEU A 343 22.03 30.95 -15.22
N HIS A 344 22.67 30.70 -14.08
CA HIS A 344 23.29 31.72 -13.24
C HIS A 344 24.77 31.99 -13.58
N GLY A 345 25.28 31.33 -14.63
CA GLY A 345 26.66 31.57 -15.12
C GLY A 345 27.75 30.92 -14.25
N TYR A 346 27.39 30.00 -13.37
CA TYR A 346 28.35 29.25 -12.58
C TYR A 346 28.89 28.05 -13.37
N GLY A 347 30.24 27.99 -13.53
CA GLY A 347 30.94 26.86 -14.17
C GLY A 347 31.66 25.93 -13.21
N CYS A 348 31.33 26.01 -11.91
CA CYS A 348 31.95 25.21 -10.87
C CYS A 348 31.45 23.76 -10.88
N ARG A 349 32.27 22.84 -10.37
CA ARG A 349 31.83 21.47 -10.09
C ARG A 349 30.95 21.44 -8.85
N PHE A 350 30.05 20.52 -8.82
CA PHE A 350 29.19 20.25 -7.65
C PHE A 350 29.05 18.76 -7.43
N THR A 351 28.68 18.38 -6.23
CA THR A 351 28.38 17.00 -5.82
C THR A 351 27.04 16.98 -5.10
N VAL A 352 26.25 15.97 -5.41
CA VAL A 352 25.01 15.67 -4.69
C VAL A 352 25.31 14.60 -3.66
N ASP A 353 25.05 14.90 -2.42
CA ASP A 353 25.23 14.02 -1.28
C ASP A 353 23.89 13.79 -0.56
N TRP A 354 23.82 12.76 0.25
CA TRP A 354 22.61 12.39 0.96
C TRP A 354 22.91 12.31 2.46
N GLU A 355 22.00 12.83 3.25
CA GLU A 355 22.12 12.75 4.72
C GLU A 355 22.22 11.30 5.18
N ASP A 356 23.04 11.06 6.19
CA ASP A 356 23.18 9.73 6.78
C ASP A 356 21.84 9.22 7.31
N ILE A 357 21.57 7.95 7.05
CA ILE A 357 20.36 7.29 7.57
C ILE A 357 20.70 6.77 8.95
N ASN A 358 20.31 7.51 9.98
CA ASN A 358 20.50 7.05 11.34
C ASN A 358 19.25 6.34 11.85
N LEU A 359 19.31 5.00 11.88
CA LEU A 359 18.29 4.11 12.45
C LEU A 359 18.73 3.52 13.79
N GLN A 360 19.94 3.84 14.24
CA GLN A 360 20.51 3.35 15.49
C GLN A 360 20.30 4.37 16.61
N ASP A 361 20.34 3.89 17.83
CA ASP A 361 20.32 4.74 19.01
C ASP A 361 21.61 5.57 19.07
N GLU A 362 21.51 6.90 19.30
CA GLU A 362 22.65 7.83 19.42
C GLU A 362 23.72 7.32 20.40
N VAL A 363 23.31 6.57 21.43
CA VAL A 363 24.21 5.97 22.42
C VAL A 363 25.07 4.85 21.81
N GLU A 364 24.50 4.03 20.92
CA GLU A 364 25.26 2.97 20.24
C GLU A 364 26.22 3.56 19.21
N GLU A 365 25.83 4.60 18.50
CA GLU A 365 26.69 5.30 17.56
C GLU A 365 27.89 5.95 18.27
N ALA A 366 27.64 6.61 19.41
CA ALA A 366 28.71 7.17 20.23
C ALA A 366 29.68 6.10 20.76
N ARG A 367 29.17 4.91 21.13
CA ARG A 367 30.00 3.76 21.54
C ARG A 367 30.81 3.21 20.38
N ALA A 368 30.21 3.04 19.20
CA ALA A 368 30.91 2.58 18.01
C ALA A 368 32.04 3.55 17.61
N ALA A 369 31.78 4.85 17.65
CA ALA A 369 32.79 5.89 17.40
C ALA A 369 33.95 5.82 18.42
N LEU A 370 33.63 5.61 19.70
CA LEU A 370 34.64 5.44 20.76
C LEU A 370 35.52 4.21 20.51
N TYR A 371 34.92 3.05 20.17
CA TYR A 371 35.66 1.81 19.87
C TYR A 371 36.57 1.97 18.63
N LEU A 372 36.10 2.67 17.58
CA LEU A 372 36.91 2.96 16.39
C LEU A 372 38.11 3.85 16.72
N GLN A 373 37.95 4.85 17.58
CA GLN A 373 39.07 5.69 18.03
C GLN A 373 40.04 4.90 18.89
N GLN A 374 39.58 4.06 19.79
CA GLN A 374 40.42 3.16 20.58
C GLN A 374 41.22 2.19 19.70
N ALA A 375 40.57 1.59 18.69
CA ALA A 375 41.23 0.69 17.75
C ALA A 375 42.31 1.41 16.90
N ARG A 376 42.04 2.65 16.49
CA ARG A 376 43.04 3.46 15.79
C ARG A 376 44.24 3.80 16.69
N LYS A 377 44.01 4.17 17.95
CA LYS A 377 45.04 4.45 18.91
C LYS A 377 45.93 3.22 19.17
N LEU A 378 45.33 2.07 19.38
CA LEU A 378 46.05 0.80 19.56
C LEU A 378 46.89 0.40 18.34
N ARG A 379 46.42 0.70 17.12
CA ARG A 379 47.23 0.46 15.90
C ARG A 379 48.47 1.35 15.87
N VAL A 380 48.31 2.66 16.14
CA VAL A 380 49.45 3.59 16.18
C VAL A 380 50.43 3.19 17.26
N GLU A 381 49.98 2.81 18.45
CA GLU A 381 50.87 2.34 19.55
C GLU A 381 51.60 1.01 19.20
N ASN A 382 50.97 0.10 18.45
CA ASN A 382 51.61 -1.11 17.97
C ASN A 382 52.65 -0.83 16.88
N ASP A 383 52.33 0.05 15.91
CA ASP A 383 53.25 0.44 14.84
C ASP A 383 54.51 1.14 15.43
N GLU A 384 54.34 2.02 16.44
CA GLU A 384 55.46 2.65 17.15
C GLU A 384 56.27 1.65 18.01
N ALA A 385 55.70 0.54 18.44
CA ALA A 385 56.37 -0.51 19.19
C ALA A 385 57.15 -1.47 18.29
N GLU A 386 56.71 -1.66 17.03
CA GLU A 386 57.43 -2.45 16.02
C GLU A 386 58.61 -1.70 15.38
N GLU A 387 58.59 -0.36 15.41
CA GLU A 387 59.70 0.49 14.91
C GLU A 387 60.86 0.68 15.96
N LYS A 388 60.69 0.24 17.19
CA LYS A 388 61.70 0.32 18.25
C LYS A 388 62.37 -1.04 18.48
#